data_b45c499c8a9e8dbdfd9cc82369481f30
#
_entry.id   b45c499c8a9e8dbdfd9cc82369481f30
#
_cell.length_a   1.000
_cell.length_b   1.000
_cell.length_c   1.000
_cell.angle_alpha   90.00
_cell.angle_beta   90.00
_cell.angle_gamma   90.00
#
_symmetry.space_group_name_H-M   'P 1'
#
loop_
_entity.id
_entity.type
_entity.pdbx_description
1 polymer ?
#
loop_
_entity_poly.entity_id
_entity_poly.type
_entity_poly.pdbx_seq_one_letter_code
_entity_poly.pdbx_strand_id
1 'polypeptide(L)'
;MNIVLLGGPGAGKGTQAAKLVEEFKIPHISTGDMLRAAVAAGTTLGKKAKTFMDAGELVPDDVIIGLVIDRLQDADTDAGFILDGFPRTSAQAVALDAELGKLERPLDAALLIDVDPEVIVKRLCSRRMCRDCGFIGSEADASCPKCGGEMYQRDDDNETTVRNRLEVYEKSTSPLIDYYRGSELLVAIDGDRDPKVVYADVKEALSL
;
A
#
# COMPACT_ATOMS: atom_id res chain seq x y z
N MET A 1 -8.78 -8.24 -12.75
CA MET A 1 -9.22 -7.60 -11.49
C MET A 1 -8.21 -6.52 -11.12
N ASN A 2 -8.63 -5.25 -11.18
CA ASN A 2 -7.77 -4.06 -11.00
C ASN A 2 -8.22 -3.33 -9.73
N ILE A 3 -7.44 -3.39 -8.67
CA ILE A 3 -7.81 -2.87 -7.35
C ILE A 3 -6.80 -1.82 -6.88
N VAL A 4 -7.32 -0.73 -6.32
CA VAL A 4 -6.56 0.25 -5.53
C VAL A 4 -6.82 -0.02 -4.05
N LEU A 5 -5.75 -0.08 -3.23
CA LEU A 5 -5.87 -0.17 -1.78
C LEU A 5 -5.74 1.21 -1.14
N LEU A 6 -6.77 1.63 -0.43
CA LEU A 6 -6.81 2.85 0.38
C LEU A 6 -6.74 2.52 1.88
N GLY A 7 -6.33 3.49 2.67
CA GLY A 7 -6.22 3.37 4.12
C GLY A 7 -4.91 3.89 4.65
N GLY A 8 -4.88 4.26 5.92
CA GLY A 8 -3.70 4.82 6.59
C GLY A 8 -2.46 3.92 6.50
N PRO A 9 -1.25 4.47 6.73
CA PRO A 9 -0.05 3.66 6.85
C PRO A 9 -0.24 2.66 8.01
N GLY A 10 -0.01 1.36 7.79
CA GLY A 10 -0.22 0.35 8.84
C GLY A 10 -1.65 -0.17 9.00
N ALA A 11 -2.61 0.27 8.19
CA ALA A 11 -4.00 -0.22 8.23
C ALA A 11 -4.15 -1.73 7.88
N GLY A 12 -3.11 -2.37 7.31
CA GLY A 12 -3.15 -3.78 6.95
C GLY A 12 -3.29 -4.04 5.45
N LYS A 13 -3.18 -3.01 4.60
CA LYS A 13 -3.26 -3.13 3.12
C LYS A 13 -2.37 -4.24 2.57
N GLY A 14 -1.08 -4.21 2.89
CA GLY A 14 -0.14 -5.24 2.41
C GLY A 14 -0.47 -6.66 2.89
N THR A 15 -1.06 -6.81 4.08
CA THR A 15 -1.51 -8.11 4.59
C THR A 15 -2.68 -8.66 3.76
N GLN A 16 -3.62 -7.82 3.37
CA GLN A 16 -4.74 -8.21 2.52
C GLN A 16 -4.28 -8.41 1.07
N ALA A 17 -3.41 -7.54 0.56
CA ALA A 17 -2.80 -7.71 -0.76
C ALA A 17 -2.11 -9.07 -0.91
N ALA A 18 -1.31 -9.49 0.09
CA ALA A 18 -0.61 -10.78 0.03
C ALA A 18 -1.57 -11.98 -0.10
N LYS A 19 -2.74 -11.93 0.56
CA LYS A 19 -3.77 -12.98 0.45
C LYS A 19 -4.45 -12.95 -0.92
N LEU A 20 -4.76 -11.76 -1.44
CA LEU A 20 -5.33 -11.60 -2.78
C LEU A 20 -4.37 -12.10 -3.87
N VAL A 21 -3.07 -11.79 -3.76
CA VAL A 21 -2.03 -12.30 -4.65
C VAL A 21 -1.97 -13.83 -4.62
N GLU A 22 -2.01 -14.41 -3.43
CA GLU A 22 -1.96 -15.88 -3.28
C GLU A 22 -3.16 -16.56 -3.92
N GLU A 23 -4.37 -16.00 -3.77
CA GLU A 23 -5.61 -16.58 -4.27
C GLU A 23 -5.83 -16.30 -5.76
N PHE A 24 -5.64 -15.05 -6.22
CA PHE A 24 -6.01 -14.63 -7.57
C PHE A 24 -4.84 -14.55 -8.55
N LYS A 25 -3.60 -14.73 -8.08
CA LYS A 25 -2.37 -14.74 -8.91
C LYS A 25 -2.16 -13.45 -9.73
N ILE A 26 -2.61 -12.30 -9.22
CA ILE A 26 -2.37 -10.97 -9.79
C ILE A 26 -1.25 -10.27 -9.03
N PRO A 27 -0.43 -9.40 -9.67
CA PRO A 27 0.69 -8.74 -9.01
C PRO A 27 0.24 -7.71 -7.98
N HIS A 28 0.99 -7.61 -6.89
CA HIS A 28 0.92 -6.53 -5.90
C HIS A 28 1.96 -5.47 -6.27
N ILE A 29 1.50 -4.29 -6.63
CA ILE A 29 2.32 -3.13 -6.99
C ILE A 29 2.32 -2.18 -5.79
N SER A 30 3.33 -2.31 -4.95
CA SER A 30 3.53 -1.45 -3.77
C SER A 30 4.55 -0.36 -4.08
N THR A 31 4.10 0.88 -4.21
CA THR A 31 5.02 2.01 -4.45
C THR A 31 6.02 2.18 -3.32
N GLY A 32 5.61 1.91 -2.08
CA GLY A 32 6.51 1.91 -0.92
C GLY A 32 7.64 0.88 -1.05
N ASP A 33 7.35 -0.33 -1.53
CA ASP A 33 8.36 -1.37 -1.70
C ASP A 33 9.26 -1.08 -2.90
N MET A 34 8.71 -0.55 -4.00
CA MET A 34 9.49 -0.11 -5.16
C MET A 34 10.51 0.98 -4.77
N LEU A 35 10.08 1.98 -4.00
CA LEU A 35 10.96 3.03 -3.51
C LEU A 35 12.02 2.50 -2.53
N ARG A 36 11.67 1.60 -1.62
CA ARG A 36 12.63 0.94 -0.71
C ARG A 36 13.66 0.13 -1.47
N ALA A 37 13.25 -0.61 -2.49
CA ALA A 37 14.18 -1.33 -3.37
C ALA A 37 15.13 -0.35 -4.09
N ALA A 38 14.63 0.77 -4.60
CA ALA A 38 15.45 1.81 -5.23
C ALA A 38 16.45 2.44 -4.24
N VAL A 39 16.05 2.65 -2.98
CA VAL A 39 16.92 3.13 -1.90
C VAL A 39 18.02 2.11 -1.61
N ALA A 40 17.67 0.83 -1.43
CA ALA A 40 18.62 -0.24 -1.17
C ALA A 40 19.63 -0.42 -2.31
N ALA A 41 19.19 -0.26 -3.56
CA ALA A 41 20.04 -0.30 -4.75
C ALA A 41 20.88 0.97 -4.95
N GLY A 42 20.67 2.04 -4.15
CA GLY A 42 21.42 3.29 -4.23
C GLY A 42 21.20 4.09 -5.52
N THR A 43 20.07 3.87 -6.21
CA THR A 43 19.75 4.57 -7.47
C THR A 43 19.54 6.07 -7.25
N THR A 44 19.58 6.86 -8.33
CA THR A 44 19.29 8.30 -8.26
C THR A 44 17.89 8.56 -7.72
N LEU A 45 16.89 7.75 -8.13
CA LEU A 45 15.54 7.79 -7.61
C LEU A 45 15.52 7.46 -6.10
N GLY A 46 16.19 6.36 -5.70
CA GLY A 46 16.25 5.92 -4.30
C GLY A 46 16.85 6.97 -3.38
N LYS A 47 17.96 7.63 -3.80
CA LYS A 47 18.57 8.70 -3.01
C LYS A 47 17.63 9.90 -2.80
N LYS A 48 16.86 10.29 -3.82
CA LYS A 48 15.86 11.35 -3.71
C LYS A 48 14.69 10.91 -2.84
N ALA A 49 14.14 9.70 -3.07
CA ALA A 49 13.00 9.17 -2.34
C ALA A 49 13.28 9.02 -0.85
N LYS A 50 14.50 8.63 -0.47
CA LYS A 50 14.89 8.41 0.93
C LYS A 50 14.60 9.63 1.81
N THR A 51 14.89 10.85 1.35
CA THR A 51 14.68 12.08 2.12
C THR A 51 13.21 12.25 2.50
N PHE A 52 12.28 12.02 1.55
CA PHE A 52 10.84 12.10 1.81
C PHE A 52 10.36 10.96 2.70
N MET A 53 10.84 9.74 2.46
CA MET A 53 10.44 8.56 3.23
C MET A 53 10.87 8.66 4.70
N ASP A 54 12.09 9.12 4.98
CA ASP A 54 12.62 9.31 6.34
C ASP A 54 11.83 10.41 7.09
N ALA A 55 11.36 11.45 6.38
CA ALA A 55 10.49 12.48 6.93
C ALA A 55 9.02 12.04 7.06
N GLY A 56 8.62 10.92 6.46
CA GLY A 56 7.21 10.47 6.41
C GLY A 56 6.36 11.26 5.41
N GLU A 57 6.99 11.94 4.46
CA GLU A 57 6.36 12.74 3.41
C GLU A 57 6.13 11.95 2.12
N LEU A 58 5.37 12.54 1.18
CA LEU A 58 5.16 11.96 -0.15
C LEU A 58 6.31 12.34 -1.08
N VAL A 59 6.77 11.36 -1.88
CA VAL A 59 7.63 11.63 -3.03
C VAL A 59 6.83 12.41 -4.08
N PRO A 60 7.42 13.37 -4.82
CA PRO A 60 6.71 14.17 -5.82
C PRO A 60 5.87 13.35 -6.80
N ASP A 61 4.67 13.87 -7.13
CA ASP A 61 3.66 13.16 -7.92
C ASP A 61 4.17 12.71 -9.28
N ASP A 62 4.92 13.56 -10.00
CA ASP A 62 5.49 13.27 -11.31
C ASP A 62 6.39 12.03 -11.30
N VAL A 63 7.18 11.88 -10.23
CA VAL A 63 8.09 10.74 -10.04
C VAL A 63 7.31 9.45 -9.81
N ILE A 64 6.31 9.49 -8.91
CA ILE A 64 5.51 8.30 -8.57
C ILE A 64 4.59 7.92 -9.71
N ILE A 65 3.96 8.88 -10.39
CA ILE A 65 3.12 8.61 -11.56
C ILE A 65 3.93 7.87 -12.63
N GLY A 66 5.12 8.40 -12.99
CA GLY A 66 5.99 7.73 -13.96
C GLY A 66 6.33 6.29 -13.56
N LEU A 67 6.72 6.09 -12.30
CA LEU A 67 7.08 4.77 -11.78
C LEU A 67 5.92 3.74 -11.87
N VAL A 68 4.70 4.18 -11.58
CA VAL A 68 3.52 3.29 -11.62
C VAL A 68 3.10 3.02 -13.06
N ILE A 69 3.09 4.04 -13.92
CA ILE A 69 2.75 3.89 -15.34
C ILE A 69 3.72 2.92 -16.01
N ASP A 70 5.02 3.05 -15.79
CA ASP A 70 6.01 2.11 -16.33
C ASP A 70 5.72 0.68 -15.85
N ARG A 71 5.41 0.49 -14.56
CA ARG A 71 5.11 -0.83 -13.99
C ARG A 71 3.82 -1.45 -14.55
N LEU A 72 2.81 -0.65 -14.87
CA LEU A 72 1.56 -1.11 -15.47
C LEU A 72 1.71 -1.58 -16.93
N GLN A 73 2.85 -1.31 -17.58
CA GLN A 73 3.20 -1.80 -18.92
C GLN A 73 3.76 -3.24 -18.90
N ASP A 74 4.11 -3.77 -17.73
CA ASP A 74 4.66 -5.12 -17.62
C ASP A 74 3.57 -6.17 -17.85
N ALA A 75 3.87 -7.19 -18.64
CA ALA A 75 2.91 -8.21 -19.09
C ALA A 75 2.24 -8.99 -17.94
N ASP A 76 2.87 -9.08 -16.77
CA ASP A 76 2.26 -9.75 -15.61
C ASP A 76 1.06 -9.01 -15.05
N THR A 77 0.86 -7.72 -15.42
CA THR A 77 -0.28 -6.90 -15.01
C THR A 77 -1.51 -7.06 -15.91
N ASP A 78 -1.40 -7.76 -17.05
CA ASP A 78 -2.49 -7.88 -18.03
C ASP A 78 -3.73 -8.60 -17.46
N ALA A 79 -3.51 -9.59 -16.58
CA ALA A 79 -4.59 -10.33 -15.91
C ALA A 79 -5.24 -9.54 -14.76
N GLY A 80 -4.67 -8.39 -14.38
CA GLY A 80 -5.10 -7.55 -13.29
C GLY A 80 -3.96 -7.18 -12.36
N PHE A 81 -4.23 -6.33 -11.37
CA PHE A 81 -3.23 -5.85 -10.41
C PHE A 81 -3.86 -5.33 -9.11
N ILE A 82 -3.03 -5.22 -8.09
CA ILE A 82 -3.35 -4.55 -6.82
C ILE A 82 -2.37 -3.40 -6.64
N LEU A 83 -2.85 -2.15 -6.66
CA LEU A 83 -2.05 -0.97 -6.34
C LEU A 83 -2.10 -0.69 -4.83
N ASP A 84 -0.92 -0.61 -4.19
CA ASP A 84 -0.79 -0.26 -2.77
C ASP A 84 0.13 0.96 -2.61
N GLY A 85 -0.42 1.99 -1.95
CA GLY A 85 0.28 3.25 -1.74
C GLY A 85 0.29 4.17 -2.96
N PHE A 86 -0.56 3.91 -3.94
CA PHE A 86 -0.87 4.77 -5.08
C PHE A 86 -2.31 4.50 -5.54
N PRO A 87 -3.10 5.56 -5.85
CA PRO A 87 -2.76 6.97 -5.70
C PRO A 87 -2.78 7.43 -4.23
N ARG A 88 -2.08 8.53 -3.92
CA ARG A 88 -2.11 9.21 -2.62
C ARG A 88 -2.52 10.67 -2.71
N THR A 89 -2.70 11.20 -3.91
CA THR A 89 -3.19 12.56 -4.16
C THR A 89 -4.23 12.54 -5.28
N SER A 90 -5.08 13.57 -5.36
CA SER A 90 -6.05 13.69 -6.43
C SER A 90 -5.38 13.78 -7.81
N ALA A 91 -4.22 14.42 -7.91
CA ALA A 91 -3.47 14.47 -9.16
C ALA A 91 -3.00 13.08 -9.63
N GLN A 92 -2.55 12.25 -8.69
CA GLN A 92 -2.19 10.85 -8.97
C GLN A 92 -3.42 10.02 -9.40
N ALA A 93 -4.59 10.22 -8.77
CA ALA A 93 -5.81 9.50 -9.12
C ALA A 93 -6.27 9.83 -10.55
N VAL A 94 -6.29 11.11 -10.90
CA VAL A 94 -6.62 11.56 -12.26
C VAL A 94 -5.64 11.01 -13.30
N ALA A 95 -4.35 10.98 -12.98
CA ALA A 95 -3.33 10.42 -13.87
C ALA A 95 -3.50 8.90 -14.05
N LEU A 96 -3.84 8.18 -12.96
CA LEU A 96 -4.13 6.75 -13.02
C LEU A 96 -5.34 6.46 -13.91
N ASP A 97 -6.45 7.17 -13.71
CA ASP A 97 -7.66 6.97 -14.49
C ASP A 97 -7.43 7.24 -16.00
N ALA A 98 -6.67 8.30 -16.31
CA ALA A 98 -6.29 8.59 -17.69
C ALA A 98 -5.44 7.48 -18.33
N GLU A 99 -4.52 6.89 -17.58
CA GLU A 99 -3.68 5.80 -18.09
C GLU A 99 -4.47 4.50 -18.23
N LEU A 100 -5.27 4.13 -17.24
CA LEU A 100 -6.12 2.95 -17.31
C LEU A 100 -7.16 3.05 -18.44
N GLY A 101 -7.64 4.26 -18.72
CA GLY A 101 -8.51 4.53 -19.88
C GLY A 101 -7.81 4.26 -21.21
N LYS A 102 -6.52 4.63 -21.37
CA LYS A 102 -5.73 4.31 -22.58
C LYS A 102 -5.47 2.81 -22.74
N LEU A 103 -5.28 2.12 -21.61
CA LEU A 103 -5.04 0.68 -21.58
C LEU A 103 -6.34 -0.14 -21.68
N GLU A 104 -7.51 0.49 -21.70
CA GLU A 104 -8.83 -0.16 -21.65
C GLU A 104 -8.99 -1.11 -20.45
N ARG A 105 -8.38 -0.73 -19.30
CA ARG A 105 -8.29 -1.54 -18.08
C ARG A 105 -8.87 -0.76 -16.88
N PRO A 106 -10.20 -0.51 -16.81
CA PRO A 106 -10.80 0.23 -15.72
C PRO A 106 -10.54 -0.43 -14.35
N LEU A 107 -10.61 0.37 -13.29
CA LEU A 107 -10.62 -0.13 -11.92
C LEU A 107 -11.92 -0.88 -11.64
N ASP A 108 -11.79 -2.02 -10.95
CA ASP A 108 -12.95 -2.76 -10.44
C ASP A 108 -13.37 -2.25 -9.06
N ALA A 109 -12.42 -1.84 -8.22
CA ALA A 109 -12.70 -1.30 -6.89
C ALA A 109 -11.55 -0.47 -6.31
N ALA A 110 -11.92 0.47 -5.42
CA ALA A 110 -11.02 1.12 -4.47
C ALA A 110 -11.36 0.61 -3.05
N LEU A 111 -10.53 -0.28 -2.53
CA LEU A 111 -10.73 -0.96 -1.26
C LEU A 111 -10.12 -0.15 -0.12
N LEU A 112 -10.96 0.47 0.69
CA LEU A 112 -10.55 1.18 1.90
C LEU A 112 -10.48 0.21 3.09
N ILE A 113 -9.30 0.06 3.66
CA ILE A 113 -9.10 -0.61 4.96
C ILE A 113 -9.06 0.51 6.01
N ASP A 114 -10.17 0.66 6.74
CA ASP A 114 -10.35 1.72 7.73
C ASP A 114 -9.91 1.26 9.12
N VAL A 115 -9.06 2.03 9.78
CA VAL A 115 -8.47 1.70 11.10
C VAL A 115 -8.22 2.99 11.87
N ASP A 116 -8.55 2.97 13.15
CA ASP A 116 -8.29 4.08 14.07
C ASP A 116 -6.79 4.49 14.07
N PRO A 117 -6.47 5.79 14.00
CA PRO A 117 -5.10 6.29 13.99
C PRO A 117 -4.23 5.80 15.15
N GLU A 118 -4.76 5.71 16.37
CA GLU A 118 -3.99 5.25 17.53
C GLU A 118 -3.70 3.74 17.47
N VAL A 119 -4.58 2.95 16.87
CA VAL A 119 -4.31 1.55 16.56
C VAL A 119 -3.20 1.42 15.53
N ILE A 120 -3.20 2.28 14.51
CA ILE A 120 -2.13 2.35 13.50
C ILE A 120 -0.77 2.65 14.13
N VAL A 121 -0.70 3.66 15.02
CA VAL A 121 0.55 4.01 15.72
C VAL A 121 1.10 2.78 16.47
N LYS A 122 0.27 2.10 17.25
CA LYS A 122 0.67 0.88 18.00
C LYS A 122 1.15 -0.22 17.05
N ARG A 123 0.43 -0.47 15.96
CA ARG A 123 0.78 -1.51 14.96
C ARG A 123 2.13 -1.23 14.31
N LEU A 124 2.39 0.01 13.89
CA LEU A 124 3.62 0.36 13.19
C LEU A 124 4.83 0.39 14.11
N CYS A 125 4.70 0.93 15.33
CA CYS A 125 5.80 0.98 16.29
C CYS A 125 6.24 -0.43 16.75
N SER A 126 5.30 -1.40 16.80
CA SER A 126 5.60 -2.80 17.15
C SER A 126 5.95 -3.68 15.95
N ARG A 127 5.76 -3.19 14.71
CA ARG A 127 5.99 -3.98 13.49
C ARG A 127 7.43 -4.43 13.35
N ARG A 128 7.59 -5.69 12.94
CA ARG A 128 8.87 -6.25 12.48
C ARG A 128 8.68 -6.88 11.12
N MET A 129 9.72 -6.84 10.30
CA MET A 129 9.71 -7.44 8.98
C MET A 129 10.86 -8.42 8.83
N CYS A 130 10.62 -9.51 8.13
CA CYS A 130 11.68 -10.44 7.77
C CYS A 130 12.51 -9.91 6.59
N ARG A 131 13.84 -9.90 6.74
CA ARG A 131 14.77 -9.49 5.67
C ARG A 131 14.72 -10.41 4.45
N ASP A 132 14.48 -11.71 4.67
CA ASP A 132 14.61 -12.72 3.62
C ASP A 132 13.30 -12.91 2.82
N CYS A 133 12.13 -12.94 3.50
CA CYS A 133 10.86 -13.26 2.85
C CYS A 133 9.81 -12.15 2.93
N GLY A 134 10.10 -11.01 3.54
CA GLY A 134 9.17 -9.88 3.66
C GLY A 134 7.98 -10.13 4.60
N PHE A 135 7.97 -11.24 5.36
CA PHE A 135 6.91 -11.52 6.33
C PHE A 135 6.78 -10.36 7.32
N ILE A 136 5.52 -9.97 7.59
CA ILE A 136 5.19 -8.91 8.55
C ILE A 136 4.77 -9.57 9.86
N GLY A 137 5.56 -9.36 10.90
CA GLY A 137 5.32 -9.82 12.27
C GLY A 137 5.35 -8.66 13.27
N SER A 138 5.58 -8.99 14.52
CA SER A 138 5.62 -8.06 15.65
C SER A 138 6.94 -8.17 16.43
N GLU A 139 7.11 -7.30 17.42
CA GLU A 139 8.28 -7.35 18.33
C GLU A 139 8.40 -8.64 19.14
N ALA A 140 7.33 -9.45 19.23
CA ALA A 140 7.36 -10.76 19.87
C ALA A 140 8.10 -11.82 19.03
N ASP A 141 8.31 -11.57 17.73
CA ASP A 141 8.94 -12.50 16.81
C ASP A 141 10.47 -12.33 16.83
N ALA A 142 11.17 -13.16 17.57
CA ALA A 142 12.65 -13.16 17.63
C ALA A 142 13.29 -13.58 16.30
N SER A 143 12.62 -14.43 15.52
CA SER A 143 12.98 -14.84 14.16
C SER A 143 11.71 -15.01 13.33
N CYS A 144 11.83 -14.97 12.01
CA CYS A 144 10.68 -15.11 11.12
C CYS A 144 10.00 -16.47 11.27
N PRO A 145 8.71 -16.53 11.64
CA PRO A 145 7.99 -17.80 11.77
C PRO A 145 7.77 -18.52 10.44
N LYS A 146 7.94 -17.81 9.30
CA LYS A 146 7.75 -18.37 7.96
C LYS A 146 9.02 -19.01 7.39
N CYS A 147 10.20 -18.40 7.62
CA CYS A 147 11.45 -18.87 7.00
C CYS A 147 12.66 -18.93 7.97
N GLY A 148 12.51 -18.52 9.23
CA GLY A 148 13.60 -18.48 10.21
C GLY A 148 14.53 -17.28 10.06
N GLY A 149 14.33 -16.40 9.08
CA GLY A 149 15.18 -15.26 8.79
C GLY A 149 15.14 -14.15 9.85
N GLU A 150 16.08 -13.20 9.72
CA GLU A 150 16.22 -12.07 10.65
C GLU A 150 15.03 -11.12 10.55
N MET A 151 14.50 -10.74 11.74
CA MET A 151 13.45 -9.73 11.84
C MET A 151 14.07 -8.37 12.15
N TYR A 152 13.56 -7.31 11.48
CA TYR A 152 14.02 -5.93 11.68
C TYR A 152 12.86 -4.95 11.74
N GLN A 153 13.06 -3.82 12.37
CA GLN A 153 12.15 -2.68 12.33
C GLN A 153 12.55 -1.75 11.18
N ARG A 154 11.58 -1.22 10.45
CA ARG A 154 11.85 -0.18 9.44
C ARG A 154 12.25 1.14 10.11
N ASP A 155 13.11 1.92 9.49
CA ASP A 155 13.54 3.22 10.02
C ASP A 155 12.37 4.22 10.14
N ASP A 156 11.34 4.08 9.29
CA ASP A 156 10.13 4.91 9.26
C ASP A 156 9.01 4.41 10.19
N ASP A 157 9.26 3.40 11.03
CA ASP A 157 8.30 2.86 12.01
C ASP A 157 8.53 3.39 13.44
N ASN A 158 9.11 4.57 13.57
CA ASN A 158 9.16 5.30 14.84
C ASN A 158 7.94 6.21 15.01
N GLU A 159 7.54 6.49 16.25
CA GLU A 159 6.28 7.19 16.54
C GLU A 159 6.18 8.56 15.87
N THR A 160 7.27 9.35 15.89
CA THR A 160 7.29 10.68 15.28
C THR A 160 7.01 10.61 13.77
N THR A 161 7.71 9.74 13.06
CA THR A 161 7.51 9.56 11.60
C THR A 161 6.13 8.97 11.30
N VAL A 162 5.65 8.03 12.13
CA VAL A 162 4.30 7.43 11.96
C VAL A 162 3.21 8.48 12.10
N ARG A 163 3.28 9.36 13.11
CA ARG A 163 2.30 10.45 13.31
C ARG A 163 2.34 11.42 12.13
N ASN A 164 3.51 11.80 11.65
CA ASN A 164 3.62 12.65 10.46
C ASN A 164 2.99 11.97 9.22
N ARG A 165 3.23 10.69 9.02
CA ARG A 165 2.61 9.91 7.92
C ARG A 165 1.08 9.88 8.01
N LEU A 166 0.51 9.85 9.22
CA LEU A 166 -0.94 9.93 9.43
C LEU A 166 -1.47 11.33 9.08
N GLU A 167 -0.77 12.40 9.48
CA GLU A 167 -1.15 13.77 9.09
C GLU A 167 -1.10 13.97 7.57
N VAL A 168 -0.04 13.47 6.92
CA VAL A 168 0.09 13.51 5.46
C VAL A 168 -1.01 12.69 4.79
N TYR A 169 -1.33 11.51 5.32
CA TYR A 169 -2.45 10.69 4.83
C TYR A 169 -3.77 11.45 4.91
N GLU A 170 -4.09 12.02 6.07
CA GLU A 170 -5.34 12.74 6.28
C GLU A 170 -5.47 13.95 5.34
N LYS A 171 -4.39 14.70 5.18
CA LYS A 171 -4.38 15.90 4.32
C LYS A 171 -4.43 15.59 2.84
N SER A 172 -3.72 14.57 2.38
CA SER A 172 -3.46 14.35 0.95
C SER A 172 -4.18 13.15 0.35
N THR A 173 -4.40 12.09 1.16
CA THR A 173 -4.91 10.81 0.68
C THR A 173 -6.36 10.55 1.09
N SER A 174 -6.78 10.97 2.29
CA SER A 174 -8.17 10.78 2.72
C SER A 174 -9.20 11.40 1.76
N PRO A 175 -8.93 12.53 1.04
CA PRO A 175 -9.85 13.04 0.03
C PRO A 175 -10.15 12.08 -1.12
N LEU A 176 -9.29 11.09 -1.36
CA LEU A 176 -9.55 10.06 -2.37
C LEU A 176 -10.74 9.14 -2.01
N ILE A 177 -11.11 9.07 -0.74
CA ILE A 177 -12.29 8.34 -0.28
C ILE A 177 -13.53 8.91 -0.95
N ASP A 178 -13.69 10.23 -0.97
CA ASP A 178 -14.80 10.89 -1.63
C ASP A 178 -14.69 10.82 -3.16
N TYR A 179 -13.48 10.89 -3.71
CA TYR A 179 -13.23 10.72 -5.14
C TYR A 179 -13.75 9.35 -5.64
N TYR A 180 -13.35 8.26 -4.99
CA TYR A 180 -13.80 6.92 -5.38
C TYR A 180 -15.24 6.59 -4.95
N ARG A 181 -15.76 7.25 -3.93
CA ARG A 181 -17.19 7.18 -3.59
C ARG A 181 -18.05 7.83 -4.69
N GLY A 182 -17.61 8.96 -5.23
CA GLY A 182 -18.29 9.66 -6.31
C GLY A 182 -18.34 8.89 -7.64
N SER A 183 -17.37 7.99 -7.87
CA SER A 183 -17.33 7.07 -9.02
C SER A 183 -17.91 5.68 -8.74
N GLU A 184 -18.54 5.48 -7.58
CA GLU A 184 -19.16 4.21 -7.15
C GLU A 184 -18.17 3.02 -7.06
N LEU A 185 -16.87 3.30 -6.96
CA LEU A 185 -15.82 2.28 -6.85
C LEU A 185 -15.39 1.98 -5.41
N LEU A 186 -15.81 2.82 -4.44
CA LEU A 186 -15.35 2.69 -3.06
C LEU A 186 -16.00 1.50 -2.34
N VAL A 187 -15.15 0.62 -1.81
CA VAL A 187 -15.53 -0.47 -0.90
C VAL A 187 -14.81 -0.25 0.43
N ALA A 188 -15.55 -0.03 1.51
CA ALA A 188 -14.98 0.24 2.83
C ALA A 188 -15.11 -0.97 3.76
N ILE A 189 -13.99 -1.36 4.39
CA ILE A 189 -13.87 -2.51 5.30
C ILE A 189 -13.27 -2.02 6.62
N ASP A 190 -13.87 -2.43 7.74
CA ASP A 190 -13.30 -2.25 9.06
C ASP A 190 -12.03 -3.12 9.21
N GLY A 191 -10.88 -2.46 9.28
CA GLY A 191 -9.56 -3.09 9.38
C GLY A 191 -9.08 -3.32 10.82
N ASP A 192 -9.87 -2.92 11.84
CA ASP A 192 -9.49 -3.13 13.24
C ASP A 192 -10.01 -4.45 13.80
N ARG A 193 -9.85 -5.51 13.01
CA ARG A 193 -10.25 -6.88 13.33
C ARG A 193 -9.16 -7.89 12.97
N ASP A 194 -9.40 -9.15 13.30
CA ASP A 194 -8.48 -10.23 12.89
C ASP A 194 -8.28 -10.22 11.36
N PRO A 195 -7.03 -10.33 10.87
CA PRO A 195 -6.74 -10.29 9.44
C PRO A 195 -7.45 -11.33 8.58
N LYS A 196 -7.92 -12.44 9.16
CA LYS A 196 -8.71 -13.46 8.43
C LYS A 196 -10.16 -13.01 8.28
N VAL A 197 -10.70 -12.35 9.31
CA VAL A 197 -12.05 -11.78 9.26
C VAL A 197 -12.09 -10.64 8.24
N VAL A 198 -11.12 -9.70 8.32
CA VAL A 198 -11.00 -8.63 7.33
C VAL A 198 -10.92 -9.18 5.90
N TYR A 199 -10.17 -10.28 5.69
CA TYR A 199 -10.09 -10.91 4.36
C TYR A 199 -11.40 -11.51 3.88
N ALA A 200 -12.18 -12.13 4.79
CA ALA A 200 -13.50 -12.66 4.44
C ALA A 200 -14.43 -11.52 3.99
N ASP A 201 -14.44 -10.41 4.72
CA ASP A 201 -15.22 -9.23 4.35
C ASP A 201 -14.76 -8.61 3.02
N VAL A 202 -13.45 -8.58 2.76
CA VAL A 202 -12.90 -8.12 1.47
C VAL A 202 -13.45 -8.98 0.32
N LYS A 203 -13.44 -10.30 0.46
CA LYS A 203 -13.97 -11.20 -0.58
C LYS A 203 -15.47 -11.03 -0.78
N GLU A 204 -16.23 -10.96 0.30
CA GLU A 204 -17.69 -10.73 0.21
C GLU A 204 -18.00 -9.41 -0.51
N ALA A 205 -17.32 -8.34 -0.13
CA ALA A 205 -17.55 -7.01 -0.69
C ALA A 205 -17.12 -6.88 -2.16
N LEU A 206 -16.11 -7.63 -2.60
CA LEU A 206 -15.67 -7.73 -3.99
C LEU A 206 -16.44 -8.79 -4.80
N SER A 207 -17.39 -9.48 -4.19
CA SER A 207 -18.16 -10.59 -4.80
C SER A 207 -17.29 -11.74 -5.32
N LEU A 208 -16.23 -12.10 -4.57
CA LEU A 208 -15.21 -13.10 -4.92
C LEU A 208 -15.37 -14.42 -4.17
#